data_1c4a30bc7ffd46c7276a9d419fdf8d12
#
_entry.id   1c4a30bc7ffd46c7276a9d419fdf8d12
#
_cell.length_a   1.000
_cell.length_b   1.000
_cell.length_c   1.000
_cell.angle_alpha   90.00
_cell.angle_beta   90.00
_cell.angle_gamma   90.00
#
_symmetry.space_group_name_H-M   'P 1'
#
loop_
_entity.id
_entity.type
_entity.pdbx_description
1 polymer ?
#
loop_
_entity_poly.entity_id
_entity_poly.type
_entity_poly.pdbx_seq_one_letter_code
_entity_poly.pdbx_strand_id
1 'polypeptide(L)'
;LQQVDQLDGAHVWIGGRRMVMFSSYSYLGLLKHPKVQERAREALDRFGTGTHGVRILAGTTAAHVQCEQRIASFLGTEDAIAYSSGYVANLSTISTLLGRHDVVMTDKLSHASIIDGCLLSNAEFQRFKHNDLDDLKRLLEAAADKFEGKLVIVDAVYSMDGDVCPLPELVALCHEYGAWL
;
A
#
# COMPACT_ATOMS: atom_id res chain seq x y z
N LEU A 1 -16.27 -19.47 6.42
CA LEU A 1 -16.49 -18.25 5.60
C LEU A 1 -17.98 -18.01 5.42
N GLN A 2 -18.43 -16.77 5.58
CA GLN A 2 -19.83 -16.39 5.33
C GLN A 2 -19.91 -15.72 3.95
N GLN A 3 -20.91 -16.09 3.18
CA GLN A 3 -21.17 -15.49 1.87
C GLN A 3 -21.98 -14.22 2.05
N VAL A 4 -21.56 -13.14 1.40
CA VAL A 4 -22.33 -11.90 1.27
C VAL A 4 -23.19 -11.99 0.02
N ASP A 5 -24.51 -11.96 0.18
CA ASP A 5 -25.47 -12.13 -0.92
C ASP A 5 -25.73 -10.81 -1.66
N GLN A 6 -25.69 -9.68 -0.93
CA GLN A 6 -25.96 -8.36 -1.48
C GLN A 6 -25.21 -7.29 -0.68
N LEU A 7 -24.84 -6.22 -1.39
CA LEU A 7 -24.18 -5.01 -0.83
C LEU A 7 -25.05 -3.77 -1.06
N ASP A 8 -25.17 -2.92 -0.04
CA ASP A 8 -25.82 -1.61 -0.20
C ASP A 8 -25.22 -0.59 0.80
N GLY A 9 -24.27 0.21 0.31
CA GLY A 9 -23.51 1.13 1.16
C GLY A 9 -22.80 0.41 2.31
N ALA A 10 -23.11 0.78 3.54
CA ALA A 10 -22.58 0.15 4.74
C ALA A 10 -23.31 -1.14 5.16
N HIS A 11 -24.32 -1.55 4.40
CA HIS A 11 -25.12 -2.73 4.72
C HIS A 11 -24.84 -3.90 3.79
N VAL A 12 -24.92 -5.09 4.35
CA VAL A 12 -24.81 -6.36 3.63
C VAL A 12 -25.95 -7.30 4.00
N TRP A 13 -26.24 -8.24 3.13
CA TRP A 13 -27.15 -9.36 3.41
C TRP A 13 -26.35 -10.64 3.45
N ILE A 14 -26.56 -11.42 4.50
CA ILE A 14 -25.95 -12.73 4.70
C ILE A 14 -27.05 -13.68 5.14
N GLY A 15 -27.35 -14.70 4.33
CA GLY A 15 -28.44 -15.64 4.58
C GLY A 15 -29.80 -14.94 4.75
N GLY A 16 -30.07 -13.93 3.94
CA GLY A 16 -31.30 -13.13 3.96
C GLY A 16 -31.38 -12.10 5.11
N ARG A 17 -30.39 -12.02 6.00
CA ARG A 17 -30.38 -11.06 7.12
C ARG A 17 -29.58 -9.82 6.75
N ARG A 18 -30.17 -8.63 6.94
CA ARG A 18 -29.48 -7.33 6.77
C ARG A 18 -28.60 -7.05 7.98
N MET A 19 -27.34 -6.74 7.74
CA MET A 19 -26.35 -6.44 8.75
C MET A 19 -25.52 -5.21 8.37
N VAL A 20 -24.88 -4.57 9.35
CA VAL A 20 -23.92 -3.49 9.11
C VAL A 20 -22.53 -4.10 8.95
N MET A 21 -21.83 -3.71 7.89
CA MET A 21 -20.48 -4.19 7.60
C MET A 21 -19.43 -3.31 8.29
N PHE A 22 -18.75 -3.85 9.29
CA PHE A 22 -17.64 -3.16 9.97
C PHE A 22 -16.27 -3.64 9.49
N SER A 23 -16.16 -4.81 8.88
CA SER A 23 -14.89 -5.38 8.39
C SER A 23 -14.68 -5.11 6.89
N SER A 24 -14.83 -3.86 6.46
CA SER A 24 -14.68 -3.45 5.07
C SER A 24 -13.48 -2.54 4.90
N TYR A 25 -12.73 -2.71 3.80
CA TYR A 25 -11.71 -1.74 3.37
C TYR A 25 -12.27 -0.61 2.49
N SER A 26 -13.60 -0.49 2.37
CA SER A 26 -14.25 0.64 1.70
C SER A 26 -14.33 1.88 2.61
N TYR A 27 -13.18 2.38 3.04
CA TYR A 27 -13.07 3.45 4.05
C TYR A 27 -13.84 4.72 3.68
N LEU A 28 -13.92 5.06 2.39
CA LEU A 28 -14.62 6.25 1.91
C LEU A 28 -16.08 5.99 1.47
N GLY A 29 -16.57 4.76 1.56
CA GLY A 29 -17.94 4.39 1.19
C GLY A 29 -18.25 4.55 -0.31
N LEU A 30 -17.26 4.49 -1.19
CA LEU A 30 -17.42 4.81 -2.63
C LEU A 30 -17.86 3.63 -3.49
N LEU A 31 -18.08 2.44 -2.94
CA LEU A 31 -18.42 1.22 -3.71
C LEU A 31 -19.62 1.39 -4.65
N LYS A 32 -20.62 2.18 -4.24
CA LYS A 32 -21.83 2.47 -5.04
C LYS A 32 -21.97 3.93 -5.41
N HIS A 33 -20.89 4.71 -5.35
CA HIS A 33 -20.96 6.13 -5.71
C HIS A 33 -21.35 6.30 -7.19
N PRO A 34 -22.42 7.08 -7.52
CA PRO A 34 -22.97 7.14 -8.89
C PRO A 34 -21.91 7.50 -9.95
N LYS A 35 -21.08 8.52 -9.69
CA LYS A 35 -20.01 8.91 -10.63
C LYS A 35 -18.96 7.83 -10.85
N VAL A 36 -18.63 7.04 -9.82
CA VAL A 36 -17.67 5.92 -9.96
C VAL A 36 -18.27 4.85 -10.85
N GLN A 37 -19.55 4.50 -10.64
CA GLN A 37 -20.24 3.51 -11.46
C GLN A 37 -20.43 3.98 -12.91
N GLU A 38 -20.76 5.25 -13.13
CA GLU A 38 -20.88 5.87 -14.46
C GLU A 38 -19.57 5.73 -15.23
N ARG A 39 -18.45 6.16 -14.63
CA ARG A 39 -17.12 6.07 -15.25
C ARG A 39 -16.66 4.63 -15.49
N ALA A 40 -17.03 3.71 -14.60
CA ALA A 40 -16.74 2.29 -14.80
C ALA A 40 -17.51 1.72 -16.01
N ARG A 41 -18.78 2.10 -16.22
CA ARG A 41 -19.56 1.68 -17.40
C ARG A 41 -18.97 2.27 -18.69
N GLU A 42 -18.66 3.58 -18.72
CA GLU A 42 -18.00 4.22 -19.86
C GLU A 42 -16.67 3.54 -20.22
N ALA A 43 -15.88 3.17 -19.21
CA ALA A 43 -14.63 2.46 -19.43
C ALA A 43 -14.86 1.05 -19.97
N LEU A 44 -15.86 0.34 -19.45
CA LEU A 44 -16.25 -0.98 -19.95
C LEU A 44 -16.68 -0.94 -21.42
N ASP A 45 -17.51 0.05 -21.79
CA ASP A 45 -17.97 0.21 -23.16
C ASP A 45 -16.82 0.55 -24.13
N ARG A 46 -15.82 1.31 -23.66
CA ARG A 46 -14.69 1.76 -24.48
C ARG A 46 -13.57 0.74 -24.58
N PHE A 47 -13.24 0.06 -23.49
CA PHE A 47 -12.05 -0.79 -23.38
C PHE A 47 -12.37 -2.28 -23.20
N GLY A 48 -13.65 -2.64 -22.97
CA GLY A 48 -14.03 -4.02 -22.63
C GLY A 48 -13.63 -4.40 -21.20
N THR A 49 -13.51 -5.69 -20.95
CA THR A 49 -13.32 -6.27 -19.61
C THR A 49 -11.85 -6.46 -19.22
N GLY A 50 -10.90 -6.06 -20.06
CA GLY A 50 -9.48 -6.25 -19.78
C GLY A 50 -8.57 -5.66 -20.84
N THR A 51 -7.31 -6.04 -20.79
CA THR A 51 -6.26 -5.59 -21.70
C THR A 51 -5.70 -6.76 -22.51
N HIS A 52 -5.08 -6.46 -23.67
CA HIS A 52 -4.50 -7.49 -24.55
C HIS A 52 -3.19 -8.09 -24.03
N GLY A 53 -2.61 -7.54 -22.97
CA GLY A 53 -1.34 -8.03 -22.45
C GLY A 53 -0.83 -7.25 -21.23
N VAL A 54 0.42 -7.51 -20.88
CA VAL A 54 1.13 -6.79 -19.81
C VAL A 54 1.41 -5.35 -20.24
N ARG A 55 1.48 -4.44 -19.25
CA ARG A 55 1.59 -3.00 -19.48
C ARG A 55 2.80 -2.60 -20.35
N ILE A 56 3.93 -3.25 -20.18
CA ILE A 56 5.16 -2.95 -20.90
C ILE A 56 5.11 -3.31 -22.40
N LEU A 57 4.16 -4.17 -22.80
CA LEU A 57 4.00 -4.57 -24.22
C LEU A 57 2.75 -3.93 -24.84
N ALA A 58 1.58 -4.49 -24.62
CA ALA A 58 0.34 -4.09 -25.27
C ALA A 58 -0.81 -3.81 -24.28
N GLY A 59 -0.54 -3.79 -22.97
CA GLY A 59 -1.56 -3.68 -21.92
C GLY A 59 -1.78 -2.26 -21.40
N THR A 60 -0.97 -1.26 -21.77
CA THR A 60 -1.15 0.12 -21.31
C THR A 60 -2.22 0.81 -22.15
N THR A 61 -3.35 1.11 -21.51
CA THR A 61 -4.46 1.85 -22.13
C THR A 61 -4.44 3.32 -21.70
N ALA A 62 -5.19 4.16 -22.41
CA ALA A 62 -5.38 5.56 -22.02
C ALA A 62 -5.98 5.71 -20.60
N ALA A 63 -6.77 4.73 -20.13
CA ALA A 63 -7.32 4.74 -18.77
C ALA A 63 -6.22 4.62 -17.72
N HIS A 64 -5.20 3.78 -17.93
CA HIS A 64 -4.04 3.67 -17.02
C HIS A 64 -3.29 5.00 -16.92
N VAL A 65 -2.91 5.56 -18.07
CA VAL A 65 -2.14 6.81 -18.13
C VAL A 65 -2.91 7.97 -17.46
N GLN A 66 -4.19 8.12 -17.76
CA GLN A 66 -5.02 9.15 -17.14
C GLN A 66 -5.20 8.95 -15.63
N CYS A 67 -5.31 7.71 -15.17
CA CYS A 67 -5.39 7.40 -13.75
C CYS A 67 -4.11 7.82 -13.03
N GLU A 68 -2.96 7.43 -13.55
CA GLU A 68 -1.64 7.75 -13.01
C GLU A 68 -1.40 9.26 -12.96
N GLN A 69 -1.68 9.98 -14.05
CA GLN A 69 -1.57 11.45 -14.10
C GLN A 69 -2.47 12.15 -13.07
N ARG A 70 -3.70 11.64 -12.87
CA ARG A 70 -4.61 12.21 -11.86
C ARG A 70 -4.16 11.92 -10.44
N ILE A 71 -3.63 10.73 -10.17
CA ILE A 71 -3.06 10.38 -8.86
C ILE A 71 -1.85 11.25 -8.58
N ALA A 72 -0.91 11.37 -9.52
CA ALA A 72 0.27 12.23 -9.38
C ALA A 72 -0.12 13.68 -9.09
N SER A 73 -1.07 14.24 -9.87
CA SER A 73 -1.59 15.60 -9.65
C SER A 73 -2.26 15.76 -8.30
N PHE A 74 -3.04 14.77 -7.84
CA PHE A 74 -3.72 14.82 -6.54
C PHE A 74 -2.75 14.78 -5.37
N LEU A 75 -1.68 13.97 -5.48
CA LEU A 75 -0.67 13.81 -4.44
C LEU A 75 0.44 14.88 -4.52
N GLY A 76 0.53 15.65 -5.61
CA GLY A 76 1.59 16.62 -5.82
C GLY A 76 2.95 15.97 -6.13
N THR A 77 2.96 14.78 -6.71
CA THR A 77 4.17 14.06 -7.15
C THR A 77 4.42 14.27 -8.65
N GLU A 78 5.64 14.06 -9.11
CA GLU A 78 6.00 14.17 -10.54
C GLU A 78 5.28 13.14 -11.39
N ASP A 79 5.15 11.92 -10.89
CA ASP A 79 4.50 10.80 -11.57
C ASP A 79 3.89 9.81 -10.59
N ALA A 80 3.15 8.84 -11.11
CA ALA A 80 2.58 7.72 -10.36
C ALA A 80 2.55 6.47 -11.24
N ILE A 81 2.63 5.31 -10.60
CA ILE A 81 2.48 4.02 -11.26
C ILE A 81 1.38 3.20 -10.59
N ALA A 82 0.45 2.67 -11.37
CA ALA A 82 -0.65 1.84 -10.90
C ALA A 82 -0.31 0.35 -11.01
N TYR A 83 -0.63 -0.38 -9.95
CA TYR A 83 -0.52 -1.84 -9.87
C TYR A 83 -1.91 -2.49 -9.80
N SER A 84 -1.98 -3.78 -10.03
CA SER A 84 -3.24 -4.55 -9.97
C SER A 84 -3.82 -4.67 -8.57
N SER A 85 -3.01 -4.47 -7.53
CA SER A 85 -3.45 -4.43 -6.14
C SER A 85 -2.41 -3.72 -5.28
N GLY A 86 -2.80 -3.24 -4.08
CA GLY A 86 -1.88 -2.70 -3.07
C GLY A 86 -0.88 -3.73 -2.58
N TYR A 87 -1.26 -5.00 -2.54
CA TYR A 87 -0.34 -6.09 -2.19
C TYR A 87 0.83 -6.17 -3.19
N VAL A 88 0.52 -6.21 -4.48
CA VAL A 88 1.53 -6.23 -5.55
C VAL A 88 2.34 -4.93 -5.58
N ALA A 89 1.72 -3.78 -5.29
CA ALA A 89 2.43 -2.50 -5.21
C ALA A 89 3.53 -2.55 -4.15
N ASN A 90 3.22 -2.96 -2.92
CA ASN A 90 4.21 -3.10 -1.85
C ASN A 90 5.28 -4.14 -2.20
N LEU A 91 4.85 -5.33 -2.62
CA LEU A 91 5.77 -6.42 -2.99
C LEU A 91 6.79 -5.98 -4.05
N SER A 92 6.30 -5.40 -5.15
CA SER A 92 7.13 -5.01 -6.28
C SER A 92 8.02 -3.81 -5.96
N THR A 93 7.49 -2.79 -5.29
CA THR A 93 8.24 -1.58 -4.96
C THR A 93 9.38 -1.90 -4.02
N ILE A 94 9.09 -2.58 -2.90
CA ILE A 94 10.10 -2.89 -1.87
C ILE A 94 11.20 -3.79 -2.46
N SER A 95 10.81 -4.86 -3.16
CA SER A 95 11.80 -5.80 -3.72
C SER A 95 12.63 -5.22 -4.87
N THR A 96 12.18 -4.14 -5.51
CA THR A 96 12.91 -3.49 -6.60
C THR A 96 13.84 -2.39 -6.10
N LEU A 97 13.48 -1.69 -5.03
CA LEU A 97 14.26 -0.57 -4.50
C LEU A 97 15.47 -1.04 -3.66
N LEU A 98 15.43 -2.25 -3.13
CA LEU A 98 16.40 -2.74 -2.16
C LEU A 98 17.24 -3.90 -2.70
N GLY A 99 18.47 -3.98 -2.24
CA GLY A 99 19.40 -5.05 -2.59
C GLY A 99 20.22 -5.53 -1.39
N ARG A 100 21.19 -6.41 -1.66
CA ARG A 100 22.04 -7.09 -0.65
C ARG A 100 22.89 -6.16 0.22
N HIS A 101 23.05 -4.90 -0.17
CA HIS A 101 23.85 -3.90 0.56
C HIS A 101 22.98 -2.98 1.41
N ASP A 102 21.67 -3.18 1.37
CA ASP A 102 20.69 -2.35 2.05
C ASP A 102 20.10 -3.06 3.26
N VAL A 103 19.52 -2.29 4.16
CA VAL A 103 18.69 -2.76 5.26
C VAL A 103 17.29 -2.18 5.17
N VAL A 104 16.30 -3.03 5.43
CA VAL A 104 14.91 -2.63 5.57
C VAL A 104 14.41 -2.90 6.97
N MET A 105 13.79 -1.91 7.58
CA MET A 105 13.26 -1.97 8.94
C MET A 105 11.75 -1.73 8.90
N THR A 106 10.96 -2.63 9.48
CA THR A 106 9.51 -2.50 9.53
C THR A 106 8.98 -2.60 10.95
N ASP A 107 7.85 -1.96 11.18
CA ASP A 107 7.07 -2.20 12.39
C ASP A 107 6.60 -3.66 12.45
N LYS A 108 6.52 -4.23 13.65
CA LYS A 108 6.07 -5.63 13.86
C LYS A 108 4.64 -5.90 13.38
N LEU A 109 3.78 -4.89 13.36
CA LEU A 109 2.39 -4.99 12.92
C LEU A 109 2.19 -4.54 11.46
N SER A 110 3.26 -4.25 10.71
CA SER A 110 3.17 -3.92 9.28
C SER A 110 2.43 -4.99 8.49
N HIS A 111 1.70 -4.54 7.48
CA HIS A 111 0.89 -5.40 6.61
C HIS A 111 1.72 -6.53 5.97
N ALA A 112 1.10 -7.70 5.79
CA ALA A 112 1.77 -8.88 5.24
C ALA A 112 2.48 -8.63 3.90
N SER A 113 1.92 -7.79 3.02
CA SER A 113 2.55 -7.43 1.74
C SER A 113 3.89 -6.69 1.90
N ILE A 114 4.04 -5.90 2.96
CA ILE A 114 5.30 -5.23 3.30
C ILE A 114 6.33 -6.28 3.72
N ILE A 115 5.95 -7.19 4.60
CA ILE A 115 6.81 -8.28 5.07
C ILE A 115 7.29 -9.13 3.89
N ASP A 116 6.37 -9.53 3.00
CA ASP A 116 6.71 -10.34 1.83
C ASP A 116 7.62 -9.58 0.85
N GLY A 117 7.39 -8.28 0.67
CA GLY A 117 8.27 -7.41 -0.11
C GLY A 117 9.68 -7.32 0.46
N CYS A 118 9.81 -7.21 1.79
CA CYS A 118 11.10 -7.22 2.48
C CYS A 118 11.83 -8.56 2.32
N LEU A 119 11.13 -9.67 2.50
CA LEU A 119 11.70 -11.01 2.34
C LEU A 119 12.17 -11.28 0.90
N LEU A 120 11.51 -10.68 -0.09
CA LEU A 120 11.86 -10.83 -1.52
C LEU A 120 13.01 -9.92 -1.97
N SER A 121 13.31 -8.85 -1.24
CA SER A 121 14.26 -7.80 -1.65
C SER A 121 15.73 -8.20 -1.63
N ASN A 122 16.11 -9.28 -0.97
CA ASN A 122 17.49 -9.67 -0.64
C ASN A 122 18.23 -8.69 0.29
N ALA A 123 17.58 -7.66 0.83
CA ALA A 123 18.14 -6.78 1.83
C ALA A 123 18.17 -7.45 3.23
N GLU A 124 18.99 -6.91 4.13
CA GLU A 124 18.89 -7.28 5.54
C GLU A 124 17.53 -6.84 6.08
N PHE A 125 16.73 -7.78 6.57
CA PHE A 125 15.38 -7.49 7.06
C PHE A 125 15.34 -7.48 8.59
N GLN A 126 14.93 -6.37 9.17
CA GLN A 126 14.81 -6.18 10.61
C GLN A 126 13.42 -5.68 10.98
N ARG A 127 12.96 -5.98 12.19
CA ARG A 127 11.66 -5.56 12.71
C ARG A 127 11.81 -4.89 14.05
N PHE A 128 11.26 -3.69 14.21
CA PHE A 128 11.17 -3.00 15.48
C PHE A 128 9.80 -3.23 16.14
N LYS A 129 9.74 -3.02 17.45
CA LYS A 129 8.49 -3.13 18.21
C LYS A 129 7.50 -2.09 17.75
N HIS A 130 6.21 -2.45 17.81
CA HIS A 130 5.13 -1.61 17.35
C HIS A 130 5.16 -0.20 17.95
N ASN A 131 5.21 0.81 17.09
CA ASN A 131 5.29 2.24 17.42
C ASN A 131 6.43 2.61 18.41
N ASP A 132 7.46 1.78 18.53
CA ASP A 132 8.58 1.97 19.47
C ASP A 132 9.76 2.67 18.75
N LEU A 133 9.85 4.00 18.91
CA LEU A 133 10.89 4.82 18.31
C LEU A 133 12.27 4.55 18.90
N ASP A 134 12.38 4.16 20.17
CA ASP A 134 13.65 3.84 20.80
C ASP A 134 14.21 2.54 20.24
N ASP A 135 13.36 1.53 19.98
CA ASP A 135 13.78 0.29 19.35
C ASP A 135 14.19 0.52 17.88
N LEU A 136 13.45 1.37 17.13
CA LEU A 136 13.83 1.78 15.77
C LEU A 136 15.16 2.53 15.77
N LYS A 137 15.35 3.50 16.67
CA LYS A 137 16.60 4.25 16.81
C LYS A 137 17.78 3.34 17.04
N ARG A 138 17.66 2.38 17.96
CA ARG A 138 18.70 1.37 18.22
C ARG A 138 19.07 0.57 16.96
N LEU A 139 18.09 0.23 16.11
CA LEU A 139 18.35 -0.48 14.84
C LEU A 139 19.05 0.42 13.82
N LEU A 140 18.64 1.69 13.71
CA LEU A 140 19.26 2.67 12.82
C LEU A 140 20.71 2.97 13.22
N GLU A 141 20.99 3.11 14.52
CA GLU A 141 22.34 3.26 15.05
C GLU A 141 23.23 2.06 14.69
N ALA A 142 22.72 0.83 14.87
CA ALA A 142 23.44 -0.39 14.53
C ALA A 142 23.67 -0.58 13.01
N ALA A 143 22.90 0.11 12.18
CA ALA A 143 22.97 0.06 10.73
C ALA A 143 23.82 1.18 10.12
N ALA A 144 24.21 2.20 10.87
CA ALA A 144 24.77 3.46 10.36
C ALA A 144 25.93 3.28 9.39
N ASP A 145 26.93 2.46 9.77
CA ASP A 145 28.16 2.25 8.98
C ASP A 145 28.19 0.86 8.29
N LYS A 146 27.10 0.12 8.35
CA LYS A 146 27.04 -1.26 7.88
C LYS A 146 26.36 -1.41 6.51
N PHE A 147 25.42 -0.53 6.20
CA PHE A 147 24.60 -0.60 5.00
C PHE A 147 24.65 0.68 4.19
N GLU A 148 24.61 0.55 2.86
CA GLU A 148 24.60 1.68 1.92
C GLU A 148 23.24 2.39 1.92
N GLY A 149 22.16 1.60 1.81
CA GLY A 149 20.78 2.08 1.87
C GLY A 149 20.07 1.64 3.15
N LYS A 150 19.24 2.52 3.69
CA LYS A 150 18.37 2.25 4.83
C LYS A 150 16.94 2.66 4.49
N LEU A 151 16.01 1.73 4.55
CA LEU A 151 14.59 1.97 4.32
C LEU A 151 13.78 1.58 5.57
N VAL A 152 13.01 2.52 6.08
CA VAL A 152 12.01 2.28 7.14
C VAL A 152 10.64 2.26 6.50
N ILE A 153 9.84 1.24 6.82
CA ILE A 153 8.48 1.10 6.27
C ILE A 153 7.50 0.91 7.42
N VAL A 154 6.45 1.72 7.40
CA VAL A 154 5.37 1.69 8.38
C VAL A 154 4.00 1.78 7.68
N ASP A 155 2.96 1.31 8.34
CA ASP A 155 1.59 1.66 7.97
C ASP A 155 1.19 2.96 8.67
N ALA A 156 0.66 3.94 7.95
CA ALA A 156 0.21 5.20 8.55
C ALA A 156 -0.94 4.96 9.54
N VAL A 157 -1.81 3.99 9.22
CA VAL A 157 -2.89 3.50 10.09
C VAL A 157 -2.84 1.98 10.08
N TYR A 158 -2.65 1.37 11.23
CA TYR A 158 -2.63 -0.10 11.37
C TYR A 158 -4.06 -0.64 11.39
N SER A 159 -4.45 -1.34 10.35
CA SER A 159 -5.85 -1.69 10.08
C SER A 159 -6.50 -2.61 11.10
N MET A 160 -5.73 -3.45 11.78
CA MET A 160 -6.27 -4.41 12.77
C MET A 160 -6.49 -3.76 14.14
N ASP A 161 -5.59 -2.87 14.56
CA ASP A 161 -5.62 -2.23 15.87
C ASP A 161 -6.28 -0.83 15.79
N GLY A 162 -6.22 -0.19 14.61
CA GLY A 162 -6.85 1.10 14.34
C GLY A 162 -6.04 2.29 14.86
N ASP A 163 -4.81 2.08 15.26
CA ASP A 163 -3.91 3.13 15.73
C ASP A 163 -3.08 3.72 14.58
N VAL A 164 -2.48 4.86 14.85
CA VAL A 164 -1.73 5.68 13.89
C VAL A 164 -0.26 5.67 14.26
N CYS A 165 0.62 5.57 13.27
CA CYS A 165 2.05 5.68 13.51
C CYS A 165 2.44 7.11 13.95
N PRO A 166 3.48 7.28 14.77
CA PRO A 166 4.02 8.60 15.15
C PRO A 166 4.84 9.21 14.00
N LEU A 167 4.13 9.59 12.90
CA LEU A 167 4.75 9.96 11.63
C LEU A 167 5.73 11.14 11.73
N PRO A 168 5.44 12.25 12.44
CA PRO A 168 6.39 13.37 12.57
C PRO A 168 7.73 12.96 13.20
N GLU A 169 7.66 12.15 14.24
CA GLU A 169 8.83 11.65 14.97
C GLU A 169 9.61 10.63 14.11
N LEU A 170 8.91 9.77 13.37
CA LEU A 170 9.53 8.84 12.42
C LEU A 170 10.27 9.59 11.31
N VAL A 171 9.67 10.64 10.74
CA VAL A 171 10.32 11.48 9.73
C VAL A 171 11.61 12.11 10.28
N ALA A 172 11.55 12.71 11.48
CA ALA A 172 12.71 13.31 12.12
C ALA A 172 13.83 12.29 12.36
N LEU A 173 13.46 11.11 12.88
CA LEU A 173 14.41 10.04 13.17
C LEU A 173 15.04 9.48 11.89
N CYS A 174 14.25 9.20 10.85
CA CYS A 174 14.77 8.71 9.59
C CYS A 174 15.72 9.72 8.93
N HIS A 175 15.39 11.02 8.99
CA HIS A 175 16.24 12.09 8.47
C HIS A 175 17.58 12.16 9.23
N GLU A 176 17.57 12.05 10.57
CA GLU A 176 18.78 12.05 11.42
C GLU A 176 19.76 10.95 11.01
N TYR A 177 19.25 9.76 10.65
CA TYR A 177 20.09 8.61 10.29
C TYR A 177 20.25 8.38 8.78
N GLY A 178 19.79 9.33 7.95
CA GLY A 178 19.87 9.21 6.48
C GLY A 178 19.12 7.99 5.94
N ALA A 179 17.99 7.64 6.55
CA ALA A 179 17.11 6.58 6.11
C ALA A 179 15.92 7.14 5.32
N TRP A 180 15.46 6.40 4.33
CA TRP A 180 14.21 6.68 3.64
C TRP A 180 13.04 6.16 4.49
N LEU A 181 11.91 6.90 4.46
CA LEU A 181 10.66 6.53 5.11
C LEU A 181 9.56 6.36 4.05
#